data_e60a6a1c8d246c6fefbc8f0a14930113
#
_entry.id   e60a6a1c8d246c6fefbc8f0a14930113
#
_cell.length_a   1.000
_cell.length_b   1.000
_cell.length_c   1.000
_cell.angle_alpha   90.00
_cell.angle_beta   90.00
_cell.angle_gamma   90.00
#
_symmetry.space_group_name_H-M   'P 1'
#
loop_
_entity.id
_entity.type
_entity.pdbx_description
1 polymer ?
#
loop_
_entity_poly.entity_id
_entity_poly.type
_entity_poly.pdbx_seq_one_letter_code
_entity_poly.pdbx_strand_id
1 'polypeptide(L)'
;MKRPEQFTLPLPQARPAATGRADFFVSAANAAALAAVDGWQDWPQGKLVLVGPPGAGKSHLARIWAAETDAALLPAADLPAADLPALAATGRVALDDAHHVAGDAAAERALFHLHNMLAAAGGQLLLTATEAPNRWPVALPDLASRLQAAPVARLDRPDDALLAAVLVKLFADRQLHVAPAVIAYLATRIDRSLAAAAGVVVAIDRQSLTTRREITRAFAAEVLDTLTEAGH
;
A
#
# COMPACT_ATOMS: atom_id res chain seq x y z
N MET A 1 -25.46 -47.68 -13.04
CA MET A 1 -24.21 -46.94 -13.21
C MET A 1 -24.30 -45.66 -12.39
N LYS A 2 -23.62 -45.59 -11.23
CA LYS A 2 -23.53 -44.36 -10.38
C LYS A 2 -22.54 -43.41 -11.00
N ARG A 3 -22.95 -42.13 -11.23
CA ARG A 3 -22.05 -41.05 -11.64
C ARG A 3 -21.00 -40.82 -10.54
N PRO A 4 -19.72 -40.59 -10.87
CA PRO A 4 -18.73 -40.23 -9.88
C PRO A 4 -19.04 -38.86 -9.28
N GLU A 5 -19.07 -38.76 -7.97
CA GLU A 5 -19.17 -37.49 -7.24
C GLU A 5 -17.93 -36.65 -7.55
N GLN A 6 -18.15 -35.47 -8.13
CA GLN A 6 -17.09 -34.47 -8.30
C GLN A 6 -16.76 -33.89 -6.95
N PHE A 7 -15.60 -34.27 -6.40
CA PHE A 7 -14.99 -33.57 -5.27
C PHE A 7 -14.50 -32.19 -5.74
N THR A 8 -15.22 -31.15 -5.36
CA THR A 8 -14.71 -29.77 -5.45
C THR A 8 -13.72 -29.58 -4.33
N LEU A 9 -12.42 -29.63 -4.65
CA LEU A 9 -11.36 -29.15 -3.74
C LEU A 9 -11.58 -27.65 -3.52
N PRO A 10 -11.65 -27.17 -2.27
CA PRO A 10 -11.65 -25.74 -2.01
C PRO A 10 -10.35 -25.16 -2.56
N LEU A 11 -10.45 -24.22 -3.51
CA LEU A 11 -9.31 -23.47 -3.99
C LEU A 11 -8.65 -22.80 -2.76
N PRO A 12 -7.32 -22.93 -2.57
CA PRO A 12 -6.65 -22.23 -1.50
C PRO A 12 -6.93 -20.74 -1.68
N GLN A 13 -7.50 -20.12 -0.64
CA GLN A 13 -7.64 -18.66 -0.59
C GLN A 13 -6.26 -18.08 -0.87
N ALA A 14 -6.19 -17.10 -1.79
CA ALA A 14 -4.95 -16.43 -2.12
C ALA A 14 -4.25 -16.03 -0.80
N ARG A 15 -3.08 -16.62 -0.53
CA ARG A 15 -2.27 -16.21 0.61
C ARG A 15 -2.06 -14.71 0.46
N PRO A 16 -2.26 -13.92 1.54
CA PRO A 16 -1.86 -12.51 1.50
C PRO A 16 -0.39 -12.48 1.06
N ALA A 17 -0.09 -11.69 0.04
CA ALA A 17 1.29 -11.52 -0.43
C ALA A 17 2.18 -11.28 0.80
N ALA A 18 3.31 -11.96 0.89
CA ALA A 18 4.26 -11.79 1.97
C ALA A 18 4.59 -10.30 2.10
N THR A 19 4.18 -9.68 3.23
CA THR A 19 4.20 -8.23 3.43
C THR A 19 5.24 -7.84 4.48
N GLY A 20 6.25 -8.68 4.68
CA GLY A 20 7.31 -8.44 5.65
C GLY A 20 8.36 -7.44 5.14
N ARG A 21 9.15 -6.91 6.06
CA ARG A 21 10.27 -6.01 5.79
C ARG A 21 11.27 -6.56 4.77
N ALA A 22 11.55 -7.87 4.82
CA ALA A 22 12.44 -8.56 3.89
C ALA A 22 11.96 -8.50 2.43
N ASP A 23 10.68 -8.23 2.22
CA ASP A 23 10.03 -8.14 0.92
C ASP A 23 9.98 -6.71 0.36
N PHE A 24 10.45 -5.72 1.13
CA PHE A 24 10.45 -4.32 0.71
C PHE A 24 11.75 -3.99 -0.03
N PHE A 25 11.65 -3.82 -1.33
CA PHE A 25 12.79 -3.41 -2.16
C PHE A 25 13.07 -1.93 -2.01
N VAL A 26 14.32 -1.60 -1.70
CA VAL A 26 14.78 -0.22 -1.54
C VAL A 26 15.35 0.27 -2.87
N SER A 27 14.91 1.44 -3.32
CA SER A 27 15.42 2.17 -4.47
C SER A 27 15.55 3.65 -4.15
N ALA A 28 16.08 4.43 -5.07
CA ALA A 28 16.15 5.89 -4.92
C ALA A 28 14.75 6.52 -4.69
N ALA A 29 13.70 5.90 -5.26
CA ALA A 29 12.33 6.40 -5.17
C ALA A 29 11.70 6.28 -3.75
N ASN A 30 12.24 5.41 -2.89
CA ASN A 30 11.64 5.13 -1.58
C ASN A 30 12.61 5.16 -0.39
N ALA A 31 13.92 5.23 -0.62
CA ALA A 31 14.92 5.12 0.45
C ALA A 31 14.75 6.17 1.55
N ALA A 32 14.49 7.43 1.19
CA ALA A 32 14.31 8.51 2.17
C ALA A 32 13.03 8.33 3.01
N ALA A 33 11.93 7.93 2.37
CA ALA A 33 10.67 7.66 3.07
C ALA A 33 10.81 6.47 4.01
N LEU A 34 11.51 5.42 3.56
CA LEU A 34 11.80 4.26 4.37
C LEU A 34 12.62 4.63 5.62
N ALA A 35 13.71 5.38 5.45
CA ALA A 35 14.54 5.84 6.57
C ALA A 35 13.73 6.71 7.57
N ALA A 36 12.82 7.56 7.06
CA ALA A 36 11.95 8.36 7.92
C ALA A 36 10.95 7.50 8.72
N VAL A 37 10.42 6.43 8.12
CA VAL A 37 9.52 5.50 8.81
C VAL A 37 10.31 4.65 9.82
N ASP A 38 11.52 4.21 9.49
CA ASP A 38 12.37 3.43 10.40
C ASP A 38 12.79 4.21 11.65
N GLY A 39 12.96 5.53 11.53
CA GLY A 39 13.25 6.43 12.64
C GLY A 39 12.00 6.83 13.46
N TRP A 40 10.99 5.99 13.54
CA TRP A 40 9.70 6.33 14.16
C TRP A 40 9.76 6.75 15.63
N GLN A 41 10.75 6.29 16.38
CA GLN A 41 10.95 6.68 17.78
C GLN A 41 11.25 8.17 17.94
N ASP A 42 11.86 8.78 16.91
CA ASP A 42 12.33 10.17 16.91
C ASP A 42 11.39 11.11 16.13
N TRP A 43 10.19 10.65 15.75
CA TRP A 43 9.25 11.52 15.04
C TRP A 43 8.88 12.74 15.88
N PRO A 44 9.02 13.96 15.35
CA PRO A 44 8.61 15.17 16.04
C PRO A 44 7.14 15.08 16.47
N GLN A 45 6.90 15.26 17.77
CA GLN A 45 5.58 15.11 18.39
C GLN A 45 4.92 13.74 18.12
N GLY A 46 5.70 12.69 17.89
CA GLY A 46 5.21 11.34 17.61
C GLY A 46 4.46 11.19 16.29
N LYS A 47 4.70 12.04 15.28
CA LYS A 47 3.92 12.02 14.02
C LYS A 47 4.80 11.98 12.79
N LEU A 48 4.29 11.29 11.75
CA LEU A 48 4.83 11.34 10.39
C LEU A 48 3.69 11.27 9.37
N VAL A 49 3.77 12.08 8.33
CA VAL A 49 2.90 11.98 7.16
C VAL A 49 3.68 11.44 5.97
N LEU A 50 3.29 10.28 5.47
CA LEU A 50 3.87 9.61 4.32
C LEU A 50 3.06 9.97 3.07
N VAL A 51 3.62 10.75 2.17
CA VAL A 51 2.93 11.22 0.96
C VAL A 51 3.53 10.62 -0.31
N GLY A 52 2.71 10.50 -1.34
CA GLY A 52 3.15 10.03 -2.65
C GLY A 52 1.98 9.68 -3.55
N PRO A 53 2.21 9.51 -4.84
CA PRO A 53 1.14 9.20 -5.79
C PRO A 53 0.47 7.85 -5.49
N PRO A 54 -0.72 7.60 -6.04
CA PRO A 54 -1.35 6.28 -5.98
C PRO A 54 -0.39 5.20 -6.50
N GLY A 55 -0.35 4.05 -5.83
CA GLY A 55 0.51 2.93 -6.21
C GLY A 55 2.01 3.08 -5.92
N ALA A 56 2.45 4.16 -5.21
CA ALA A 56 3.85 4.33 -4.81
C ALA A 56 4.30 3.40 -3.67
N GLY A 57 3.37 2.72 -2.98
CA GLY A 57 3.71 1.79 -1.90
C GLY A 57 3.46 2.32 -0.49
N LYS A 58 2.78 3.46 -0.31
CA LYS A 58 2.47 4.06 1.00
C LYS A 58 1.80 3.08 1.97
N SER A 59 0.68 2.51 1.55
CA SER A 59 -0.07 1.52 2.37
C SER A 59 0.74 0.26 2.66
N HIS A 60 1.65 -0.12 1.76
CA HIS A 60 2.53 -1.25 2.00
C HIS A 60 3.55 -0.92 3.09
N LEU A 61 4.19 0.25 3.02
CA LEU A 61 5.13 0.70 4.04
C LEU A 61 4.45 0.93 5.40
N ALA A 62 3.21 1.45 5.41
CA ALA A 62 2.42 1.58 6.63
C ALA A 62 2.09 0.21 7.27
N ARG A 63 1.79 -0.83 6.46
CA ARG A 63 1.59 -2.20 6.96
C ARG A 63 2.86 -2.80 7.55
N ILE A 64 4.02 -2.58 6.91
CA ILE A 64 5.31 -3.04 7.43
C ILE A 64 5.56 -2.40 8.79
N TRP A 65 5.46 -1.07 8.89
CA TRP A 65 5.63 -0.36 10.15
C TRP A 65 4.67 -0.84 11.23
N ALA A 66 3.40 -1.03 10.88
CA ALA A 66 2.41 -1.53 11.83
C ALA A 66 2.73 -2.94 12.33
N ALA A 67 3.18 -3.83 11.44
CA ALA A 67 3.57 -5.19 11.82
C ALA A 67 4.84 -5.24 12.69
N GLU A 68 5.81 -4.38 12.42
CA GLU A 68 7.06 -4.32 13.19
C GLU A 68 6.91 -3.68 14.56
N THR A 69 5.93 -2.78 14.69
CA THR A 69 5.73 -1.99 15.92
C THR A 69 4.49 -2.40 16.71
N ASP A 70 3.73 -3.40 16.25
CA ASP A 70 2.44 -3.79 16.81
C ASP A 70 1.44 -2.61 16.84
N ALA A 71 1.48 -1.76 15.79
CA ALA A 71 0.58 -0.63 15.67
C ALA A 71 -0.79 -1.03 15.11
N ALA A 72 -1.84 -0.39 15.56
CA ALA A 72 -3.13 -0.49 14.91
C ALA A 72 -3.09 0.18 13.53
N LEU A 73 -3.64 -0.49 12.53
CA LEU A 73 -3.75 0.04 11.17
C LEU A 73 -5.21 0.02 10.71
N LEU A 74 -5.70 1.17 10.25
CA LEU A 74 -7.06 1.27 9.72
C LEU A 74 -7.13 2.27 8.56
N PRO A 75 -8.09 2.09 7.63
CA PRO A 75 -8.43 3.10 6.64
C PRO A 75 -9.02 4.36 7.31
N ALA A 76 -8.73 5.53 6.77
CA ALA A 76 -9.30 6.79 7.28
C ALA A 76 -10.84 6.83 7.26
N ALA A 77 -11.44 6.15 6.29
CA ALA A 77 -12.89 6.05 6.17
C ALA A 77 -13.57 5.35 7.36
N ASP A 78 -12.86 4.45 8.04
CA ASP A 78 -13.38 3.68 9.17
C ASP A 78 -13.23 4.44 10.50
N LEU A 79 -12.45 5.52 10.54
CA LEU A 79 -12.12 6.26 11.75
C LEU A 79 -13.33 6.81 12.51
N PRO A 80 -14.40 7.36 11.86
CA PRO A 80 -15.57 7.88 12.57
C PRO A 80 -16.33 6.82 13.37
N ALA A 81 -16.24 5.54 12.96
CA ALA A 81 -16.91 4.43 13.63
C ALA A 81 -16.00 3.67 14.61
N ALA A 82 -14.72 4.03 14.69
CA ALA A 82 -13.73 3.33 15.48
C ALA A 82 -13.84 3.66 16.98
N ASP A 83 -13.46 2.71 17.84
CA ASP A 83 -13.24 2.94 19.26
C ASP A 83 -11.90 3.67 19.46
N LEU A 84 -11.96 5.00 19.51
CA LEU A 84 -10.78 5.86 19.65
C LEU A 84 -9.98 5.60 20.94
N PRO A 85 -10.60 5.41 22.12
CA PRO A 85 -9.90 4.99 23.33
C PRO A 85 -9.11 3.68 23.15
N ALA A 86 -9.73 2.66 22.58
CA ALA A 86 -9.07 1.39 22.30
C ALA A 86 -7.90 1.54 21.31
N LEU A 87 -8.07 2.33 20.24
CA LEU A 87 -7.01 2.66 19.30
C LEU A 87 -5.85 3.40 19.98
N ALA A 88 -6.15 4.42 20.76
CA ALA A 88 -5.11 5.18 21.45
C ALA A 88 -4.35 4.33 22.48
N ALA A 89 -5.02 3.36 23.11
CA ALA A 89 -4.41 2.45 24.08
C ALA A 89 -3.34 1.53 23.45
N THR A 90 -3.34 1.31 22.13
CA THR A 90 -2.23 0.61 21.43
C THR A 90 -0.94 1.40 21.43
N GLY A 91 -0.99 2.70 21.67
CA GLY A 91 0.14 3.62 21.67
C GLY A 91 0.69 3.94 20.26
N ARG A 92 0.35 3.17 19.24
CA ARG A 92 0.81 3.38 17.87
C ARG A 92 -0.32 3.10 16.87
N VAL A 93 -0.57 4.08 16.00
CA VAL A 93 -1.66 3.99 15.00
C VAL A 93 -1.15 4.41 13.63
N ALA A 94 -1.46 3.63 12.61
CA ALA A 94 -1.34 4.01 11.21
C ALA A 94 -2.74 4.26 10.64
N LEU A 95 -2.94 5.42 10.01
CA LEU A 95 -4.17 5.78 9.33
C LEU A 95 -3.90 5.87 7.82
N ASP A 96 -4.46 4.93 7.07
CA ASP A 96 -4.26 4.86 5.62
C ASP A 96 -5.22 5.81 4.90
N ASP A 97 -4.71 6.49 3.86
CA ASP A 97 -5.43 7.49 3.07
C ASP A 97 -6.07 8.61 3.92
N ALA A 98 -5.30 9.13 4.89
CA ALA A 98 -5.74 10.10 5.89
C ALA A 98 -6.30 11.41 5.29
N HIS A 99 -5.96 11.76 4.04
CA HIS A 99 -6.53 12.94 3.37
C HIS A 99 -8.04 12.85 3.14
N HIS A 100 -8.62 11.64 3.19
CA HIS A 100 -10.07 11.45 3.07
C HIS A 100 -10.87 11.89 4.30
N VAL A 101 -10.22 12.21 5.43
CA VAL A 101 -10.94 12.79 6.58
C VAL A 101 -11.36 14.23 6.32
N ALA A 102 -10.66 14.94 5.41
CA ALA A 102 -10.89 16.35 5.18
C ALA A 102 -12.24 16.59 4.50
N GLY A 103 -13.02 17.54 5.04
CA GLY A 103 -14.36 17.85 4.59
C GLY A 103 -15.47 17.01 5.25
N ASP A 104 -15.12 15.98 6.01
CA ASP A 104 -16.07 15.25 6.87
C ASP A 104 -15.90 15.67 8.33
N ALA A 105 -16.86 16.40 8.86
CA ALA A 105 -16.79 16.93 10.21
C ALA A 105 -16.71 15.84 11.32
N ALA A 106 -17.24 14.64 11.08
CA ALA A 106 -17.15 13.54 12.03
C ALA A 106 -15.74 12.92 11.99
N ALA A 107 -15.20 12.69 10.80
CA ALA A 107 -13.86 12.16 10.60
C ALA A 107 -12.78 13.14 11.10
N GLU A 108 -12.92 14.44 10.84
CA GLU A 108 -12.00 15.47 11.35
C GLU A 108 -11.98 15.51 12.88
N ARG A 109 -13.16 15.47 13.52
CA ARG A 109 -13.23 15.40 14.99
C ARG A 109 -12.62 14.12 15.54
N ALA A 110 -12.90 12.99 14.91
CA ALA A 110 -12.33 11.70 15.32
C ALA A 110 -10.80 11.71 15.23
N LEU A 111 -10.23 12.21 14.11
CA LEU A 111 -8.78 12.32 13.96
C LEU A 111 -8.18 13.30 14.97
N PHE A 112 -8.85 14.42 15.24
CA PHE A 112 -8.40 15.38 16.24
C PHE A 112 -8.36 14.77 17.66
N HIS A 113 -9.40 14.01 18.03
CA HIS A 113 -9.44 13.31 19.32
C HIS A 113 -8.36 12.23 19.42
N LEU A 114 -8.24 11.36 18.42
CA LEU A 114 -7.21 10.32 18.37
C LEU A 114 -5.81 10.93 18.50
N HIS A 115 -5.53 12.00 17.72
CA HIS A 115 -4.27 12.71 17.79
C HIS A 115 -3.96 13.22 19.23
N ASN A 116 -4.96 13.84 19.89
CA ASN A 116 -4.76 14.37 21.25
C ASN A 116 -4.52 13.25 22.26
N MET A 117 -5.25 12.14 22.14
CA MET A 117 -5.08 10.97 23.02
C MET A 117 -3.68 10.36 22.87
N LEU A 118 -3.23 10.14 21.62
CA LEU A 118 -1.88 9.63 21.36
C LEU A 118 -0.81 10.60 21.86
N ALA A 119 -0.96 11.90 21.58
CA ALA A 119 0.00 12.90 22.06
C ALA A 119 0.11 12.95 23.59
N ALA A 120 -1.02 12.85 24.29
CA ALA A 120 -1.03 12.81 25.76
C ALA A 120 -0.36 11.55 26.34
N ALA A 121 -0.42 10.43 25.61
CA ALA A 121 0.19 9.16 26.00
C ALA A 121 1.64 8.98 25.49
N GLY A 122 2.21 9.95 24.77
CA GLY A 122 3.52 9.79 24.10
C GLY A 122 3.52 8.77 22.95
N GLY A 123 2.35 8.53 22.37
CA GLY A 123 2.16 7.58 21.28
C GLY A 123 2.56 8.11 19.90
N GLN A 124 2.52 7.25 18.91
CA GLN A 124 2.91 7.56 17.52
C GLN A 124 1.73 7.45 16.54
N LEU A 125 1.73 8.35 15.55
CA LEU A 125 0.72 8.42 14.49
C LEU A 125 1.37 8.51 13.12
N LEU A 126 1.22 7.46 12.33
CA LEU A 126 1.60 7.44 10.91
C LEU A 126 0.36 7.73 10.06
N LEU A 127 0.45 8.74 9.20
CA LEU A 127 -0.60 9.07 8.25
C LEU A 127 -0.11 8.81 6.83
N THR A 128 -0.88 8.14 6.00
CA THR A 128 -0.58 8.08 4.56
C THR A 128 -1.52 8.99 3.77
N ALA A 129 -1.02 9.59 2.69
CA ALA A 129 -1.83 10.45 1.85
C ALA A 129 -1.27 10.58 0.43
N THR A 130 -2.09 11.04 -0.50
CA THR A 130 -1.65 11.38 -1.87
C THR A 130 -0.95 12.73 -1.93
N GLU A 131 -1.34 13.67 -1.06
CA GLU A 131 -0.82 15.03 -0.99
C GLU A 131 -0.46 15.42 0.44
N ALA A 132 0.39 16.45 0.56
CA ALA A 132 0.80 16.98 1.85
C ALA A 132 -0.38 17.67 2.58
N PRO A 133 -0.38 17.68 3.93
CA PRO A 133 -1.49 18.16 4.75
C PRO A 133 -1.90 19.62 4.49
N ASN A 134 -0.99 20.46 4.01
CA ASN A 134 -1.29 21.86 3.66
C ASN A 134 -2.22 22.00 2.44
N ARG A 135 -2.50 20.90 1.73
CA ARG A 135 -3.45 20.86 0.61
C ARG A 135 -4.77 20.19 0.95
N TRP A 136 -4.92 19.68 2.18
CA TRP A 136 -6.17 19.04 2.59
C TRP A 136 -7.19 20.11 2.97
N PRO A 137 -8.43 20.04 2.45
CA PRO A 137 -9.48 20.98 2.78
C PRO A 137 -10.07 20.71 4.18
N VAL A 138 -9.23 20.73 5.22
CA VAL A 138 -9.61 20.49 6.61
C VAL A 138 -10.33 21.72 7.14
N ALA A 139 -11.57 21.53 7.62
CA ALA A 139 -12.40 22.59 8.13
C ALA A 139 -12.09 22.95 9.61
N LEU A 140 -11.61 21.98 10.41
CA LEU A 140 -11.26 22.17 11.81
C LEU A 140 -9.88 22.83 11.94
N PRO A 141 -9.76 24.14 12.35
CA PRO A 141 -8.48 24.87 12.32
C PRO A 141 -7.39 24.25 13.17
N ASP A 142 -7.76 23.76 14.38
CA ASP A 142 -6.81 23.13 15.30
C ASP A 142 -6.22 21.83 14.73
N LEU A 143 -7.03 21.02 14.02
CA LEU A 143 -6.56 19.83 13.33
C LEU A 143 -5.64 20.22 12.16
N ALA A 144 -6.06 21.19 11.33
CA ALA A 144 -5.26 21.66 10.19
C ALA A 144 -3.86 22.12 10.64
N SER A 145 -3.79 22.93 11.71
CA SER A 145 -2.51 23.38 12.27
C SER A 145 -1.62 22.22 12.71
N ARG A 146 -2.19 21.22 13.40
CA ARG A 146 -1.43 20.05 13.91
C ARG A 146 -0.95 19.13 12.79
N LEU A 147 -1.76 18.96 11.72
CA LEU A 147 -1.39 18.17 10.56
C LEU A 147 -0.30 18.86 9.75
N GLN A 148 -0.39 20.18 9.57
CA GLN A 148 0.62 20.96 8.84
C GLN A 148 1.96 21.03 9.57
N ALA A 149 1.97 20.92 10.91
CA ALA A 149 3.19 20.85 11.72
C ALA A 149 3.87 19.47 11.67
N ALA A 150 3.21 18.43 11.16
CA ALA A 150 3.80 17.10 11.10
C ALA A 150 4.87 17.02 10.00
N PRO A 151 6.00 16.34 10.26
CA PRO A 151 7.00 16.10 9.21
C PRO A 151 6.41 15.25 8.09
N VAL A 152 6.86 15.52 6.86
CA VAL A 152 6.39 14.84 5.65
C VAL A 152 7.54 14.06 5.02
N ALA A 153 7.36 12.75 4.88
CA ALA A 153 8.21 11.90 4.07
C ALA A 153 7.54 11.62 2.72
N ARG A 154 8.32 11.57 1.62
CA ARG A 154 7.80 11.40 0.27
C ARG A 154 8.24 10.07 -0.32
N LEU A 155 7.27 9.35 -0.86
CA LEU A 155 7.49 8.25 -1.79
C LEU A 155 7.28 8.76 -3.22
N ASP A 156 8.30 8.59 -4.05
CA ASP A 156 8.19 8.89 -5.48
C ASP A 156 7.53 7.73 -6.24
N ARG A 157 7.22 7.96 -7.51
CA ARG A 157 6.79 6.87 -8.40
C ARG A 157 7.90 5.84 -8.49
N PRO A 158 7.56 4.53 -8.49
CA PRO A 158 8.56 3.47 -8.67
C PRO A 158 9.40 3.71 -9.93
N ASP A 159 10.70 3.55 -9.80
CA ASP A 159 11.60 3.49 -10.94
C ASP A 159 11.58 2.10 -11.60
N ASP A 160 12.21 1.98 -12.77
CA ASP A 160 12.20 0.73 -13.54
C ASP A 160 12.89 -0.41 -12.77
N ALA A 161 13.89 -0.10 -11.95
CA ALA A 161 14.59 -1.07 -11.13
C ALA A 161 13.69 -1.63 -10.02
N LEU A 162 12.95 -0.76 -9.33
CA LEU A 162 11.98 -1.15 -8.32
C LEU A 162 10.83 -1.95 -8.93
N LEU A 163 10.30 -1.52 -10.07
CA LEU A 163 9.25 -2.26 -10.78
C LEU A 163 9.72 -3.65 -11.21
N ALA A 164 10.94 -3.76 -11.74
CA ALA A 164 11.50 -5.06 -12.13
C ALA A 164 11.68 -5.99 -10.92
N ALA A 165 12.21 -5.49 -9.80
CA ALA A 165 12.37 -6.26 -8.57
C ALA A 165 11.02 -6.75 -8.02
N VAL A 166 10.03 -5.86 -7.98
CA VAL A 166 8.66 -6.20 -7.53
C VAL A 166 8.00 -7.21 -8.46
N LEU A 167 8.13 -7.07 -9.79
CA LEU A 167 7.61 -8.04 -10.75
C LEU A 167 8.22 -9.42 -10.53
N VAL A 168 9.55 -9.52 -10.36
CA VAL A 168 10.22 -10.81 -10.06
C VAL A 168 9.61 -11.45 -8.82
N LYS A 169 9.44 -10.68 -7.75
CA LYS A 169 8.83 -11.19 -6.51
C LYS A 169 7.39 -11.64 -6.72
N LEU A 170 6.56 -10.82 -7.38
CA LEU A 170 5.15 -11.13 -7.59
C LEU A 170 4.94 -12.41 -8.43
N PHE A 171 5.80 -12.66 -9.42
CA PHE A 171 5.79 -13.91 -10.16
C PHE A 171 6.27 -15.08 -9.30
N ALA A 172 7.35 -14.90 -8.53
CA ALA A 172 7.87 -15.93 -7.63
C ALA A 172 6.84 -16.33 -6.54
N ASP A 173 6.14 -15.37 -5.94
CA ASP A 173 5.08 -15.61 -4.95
C ASP A 173 3.93 -16.47 -5.51
N ARG A 174 3.74 -16.44 -6.84
CA ARG A 174 2.78 -17.27 -7.58
C ARG A 174 3.36 -18.55 -8.14
N GLN A 175 4.64 -18.83 -7.85
CA GLN A 175 5.38 -19.97 -8.38
C GLN A 175 5.47 -19.97 -9.93
N LEU A 176 5.42 -18.78 -10.54
CA LEU A 176 5.55 -18.59 -11.98
C LEU A 176 6.99 -18.29 -12.34
N HIS A 177 7.56 -19.11 -13.22
CA HIS A 177 8.88 -18.89 -13.76
C HIS A 177 8.79 -18.09 -15.05
N VAL A 178 9.37 -16.90 -15.06
CA VAL A 178 9.39 -16.03 -16.24
C VAL A 178 10.81 -15.66 -16.63
N ALA A 179 11.06 -15.57 -17.91
CA ALA A 179 12.37 -15.15 -18.41
C ALA A 179 12.65 -13.67 -18.06
N PRO A 180 13.91 -13.29 -17.78
CA PRO A 180 14.29 -11.89 -17.50
C PRO A 180 13.82 -10.90 -18.58
N ALA A 181 13.75 -11.33 -19.84
CA ALA A 181 13.24 -10.52 -20.93
C ALA A 181 11.75 -10.15 -20.79
N VAL A 182 10.93 -10.97 -20.12
CA VAL A 182 9.53 -10.67 -19.81
C VAL A 182 9.47 -9.58 -18.74
N ILE A 183 10.27 -9.71 -17.69
CA ILE A 183 10.35 -8.71 -16.60
C ILE A 183 10.77 -7.35 -17.15
N ALA A 184 11.85 -7.30 -17.92
CA ALA A 184 12.35 -6.06 -18.54
C ALA A 184 11.30 -5.43 -19.46
N TYR A 185 10.59 -6.25 -20.23
CA TYR A 185 9.52 -5.80 -21.11
C TYR A 185 8.36 -5.17 -20.34
N LEU A 186 7.90 -5.82 -19.26
CA LEU A 186 6.80 -5.34 -18.43
C LEU A 186 7.20 -4.05 -17.68
N ALA A 187 8.37 -4.01 -17.06
CA ALA A 187 8.83 -2.87 -16.27
C ALA A 187 8.87 -1.54 -17.05
N THR A 188 9.09 -1.62 -18.39
CA THR A 188 9.13 -0.44 -19.25
C THR A 188 7.78 -0.05 -19.87
N ARG A 189 6.73 -0.87 -19.71
CA ARG A 189 5.43 -0.68 -20.40
C ARG A 189 4.25 -0.50 -19.46
N ILE A 190 4.32 -1.01 -18.25
CA ILE A 190 3.27 -0.79 -17.25
C ILE A 190 3.38 0.60 -16.67
N ASP A 191 2.27 1.11 -16.16
CA ASP A 191 2.29 2.34 -15.37
C ASP A 191 3.26 2.21 -14.20
N ARG A 192 3.95 3.31 -13.87
CA ARG A 192 4.89 3.39 -12.74
C ARG A 192 4.15 3.35 -11.42
N SER A 193 3.56 2.19 -11.13
CA SER A 193 2.74 1.90 -9.96
C SER A 193 2.91 0.45 -9.53
N LEU A 194 3.09 0.21 -8.24
CA LEU A 194 3.16 -1.14 -7.68
C LEU A 194 1.81 -1.86 -7.80
N ALA A 195 0.71 -1.12 -7.80
CA ALA A 195 -0.63 -1.67 -8.03
C ALA A 195 -0.79 -2.15 -9.48
N ALA A 196 -0.29 -1.38 -10.46
CA ALA A 196 -0.27 -1.81 -11.87
C ALA A 196 0.57 -3.08 -12.06
N ALA A 197 1.76 -3.14 -11.45
CA ALA A 197 2.60 -4.35 -11.48
C ALA A 197 1.84 -5.56 -10.92
N ALA A 198 1.17 -5.42 -9.78
CA ALA A 198 0.38 -6.50 -9.18
C ALA A 198 -0.79 -6.92 -10.09
N GLY A 199 -1.53 -5.95 -10.65
CA GLY A 199 -2.64 -6.21 -11.56
C GLY A 199 -2.24 -6.98 -12.82
N VAL A 200 -1.12 -6.58 -13.43
CA VAL A 200 -0.58 -7.26 -14.63
C VAL A 200 -0.16 -8.70 -14.32
N VAL A 201 0.52 -8.93 -13.19
CA VAL A 201 0.92 -10.30 -12.80
C VAL A 201 -0.30 -11.19 -12.56
N VAL A 202 -1.35 -10.66 -11.91
CA VAL A 202 -2.62 -11.39 -11.71
C VAL A 202 -3.28 -11.74 -13.07
N ALA A 203 -3.29 -10.81 -14.01
CA ALA A 203 -3.87 -11.02 -15.32
C ALA A 203 -3.09 -12.08 -16.13
N ILE A 204 -1.76 -12.00 -16.12
CA ILE A 204 -0.87 -12.96 -16.77
C ILE A 204 -1.06 -14.36 -16.18
N ASP A 205 -1.08 -14.49 -14.84
CA ASP A 205 -1.31 -15.75 -14.14
C ASP A 205 -2.64 -16.38 -14.56
N ARG A 206 -3.72 -15.62 -14.43
CA ARG A 206 -5.06 -16.10 -14.80
C ARG A 206 -5.14 -16.54 -16.27
N GLN A 207 -4.56 -15.77 -17.19
CA GLN A 207 -4.63 -16.09 -18.62
C GLN A 207 -3.73 -17.26 -18.99
N SER A 208 -2.55 -17.40 -18.37
CA SER A 208 -1.65 -18.56 -18.58
C SER A 208 -2.31 -19.85 -18.12
N LEU A 209 -2.98 -19.86 -16.98
CA LEU A 209 -3.75 -21.02 -16.49
C LEU A 209 -4.91 -21.40 -17.42
N THR A 210 -5.63 -20.40 -17.92
CA THR A 210 -6.78 -20.63 -18.81
C THR A 210 -6.37 -21.18 -20.17
N THR A 211 -5.29 -20.64 -20.74
CA THR A 211 -4.83 -20.98 -22.09
C THR A 211 -3.77 -22.09 -22.10
N ARG A 212 -3.22 -22.44 -20.94
CA ARG A 212 -2.10 -23.38 -20.76
C ARG A 212 -0.89 -23.00 -21.62
N ARG A 213 -0.66 -21.69 -21.81
CA ARG A 213 0.48 -21.17 -22.58
C ARG A 213 1.61 -20.76 -21.65
N GLU A 214 2.83 -20.93 -22.12
CA GLU A 214 4.03 -20.43 -21.47
C GLU A 214 4.04 -18.88 -21.47
N ILE A 215 4.54 -18.29 -20.39
CA ILE A 215 4.64 -16.84 -20.22
C ILE A 215 5.86 -16.33 -20.98
N THR A 216 5.66 -16.02 -22.25
CA THR A 216 6.66 -15.40 -23.13
C THR A 216 6.44 -13.90 -23.22
N ARG A 217 7.39 -13.17 -23.80
CA ARG A 217 7.22 -11.74 -24.09
C ARG A 217 6.02 -11.45 -24.99
N ALA A 218 5.78 -12.29 -25.99
CA ALA A 218 4.61 -12.14 -26.89
C ALA A 218 3.31 -12.33 -26.11
N PHE A 219 3.24 -13.36 -25.26
CA PHE A 219 2.08 -13.59 -24.40
C PHE A 219 1.83 -12.41 -23.43
N ALA A 220 2.89 -11.88 -22.79
CA ALA A 220 2.77 -10.72 -21.90
C ALA A 220 2.29 -9.46 -22.66
N ALA A 221 2.68 -9.28 -23.91
CA ALA A 221 2.18 -8.19 -24.75
C ALA A 221 0.67 -8.33 -25.03
N GLU A 222 0.20 -9.52 -25.44
CA GLU A 222 -1.23 -9.79 -25.67
C GLU A 222 -2.07 -9.47 -24.42
N VAL A 223 -1.58 -9.85 -23.23
CA VAL A 223 -2.27 -9.56 -21.97
C VAL A 223 -2.32 -8.06 -21.69
N LEU A 224 -1.23 -7.32 -21.90
CA LEU A 224 -1.21 -5.87 -21.71
C LEU A 224 -2.18 -5.15 -22.64
N ASP A 225 -2.22 -5.55 -23.92
CA ASP A 225 -3.13 -4.96 -24.91
C ASP A 225 -4.59 -5.16 -24.47
N THR A 226 -4.95 -6.37 -24.03
CA THR A 226 -6.29 -6.68 -23.51
C THR A 226 -6.66 -5.83 -22.27
N LEU A 227 -5.71 -5.59 -21.35
CA LEU A 227 -5.94 -4.76 -20.16
C LEU A 227 -6.15 -3.28 -20.52
N THR A 228 -5.44 -2.80 -21.54
CA THR A 228 -5.56 -1.42 -22.01
C THR A 228 -6.92 -1.19 -22.69
N GLU A 229 -7.40 -2.15 -23.48
CA GLU A 229 -8.71 -2.10 -24.13
C GLU A 229 -9.89 -2.17 -23.14
N ALA A 230 -9.73 -2.95 -22.05
CA ALA A 230 -10.76 -3.09 -21.02
C ALA A 230 -10.86 -1.89 -20.07
N GLY A 231 -9.86 -1.00 -20.07
CA GLY A 231 -9.80 0.20 -19.21
C GLY A 231 -10.37 1.46 -19.89
N HIS A 232 -10.82 1.36 -21.12
CA HIS A 232 -11.52 2.43 -21.87
C HIS A 232 -13.01 2.14 -21.95
#